data_6e477fce4f94e58fd714988f52c29975
#
_entry.id   6e477fce4f94e58fd714988f52c29975
#
_cell.length_a   1.000
_cell.length_b   1.000
_cell.length_c   1.000
_cell.angle_alpha   90.00
_cell.angle_beta   90.00
_cell.angle_gamma   90.00
#
_symmetry.space_group_name_H-M   'P 1'
#
loop_
_entity.id
_entity.type
_entity.pdbx_description
1 polymer ?
#
loop_
_entity_poly.entity_id
_entity_poly.type
_entity_poly.pdbx_seq_one_letter_code
_entity_poly.pdbx_strand_id
1 'polypeptide(L)'
;RNFENGLAPTEEFDSLNLRSASHDMKTRGAYMSNRFVDDTMLEMGGIASHGRFVHVFINGNYNGQYHLRERWNAAMHASYFGGSEEHYDAINRNDNFQQDAKAFDGNQDYWKEVEKLAKEPSPWEALQGHVDLKDYYEFMMTWSSGNSESEMQAVGSKTLGVPFTFY
;
A
#
# COMPACT_ATOMS: atom_id res chain seq x y z
N ARG A 1 4.25 2.18 -13.69
CA ARG A 1 4.48 3.60 -14.07
C ARG A 1 5.71 4.10 -13.32
N ASN A 2 6.59 4.83 -13.98
CA ASN A 2 7.66 5.56 -13.32
C ASN A 2 7.22 7.02 -13.21
N PHE A 3 7.29 7.56 -12.02
CA PHE A 3 7.15 8.99 -11.82
C PHE A 3 8.57 9.58 -11.72
N GLU A 4 8.90 10.54 -12.57
CA GLU A 4 10.14 11.30 -12.41
C GLU A 4 10.06 12.02 -11.05
N ASN A 5 10.95 11.72 -10.11
CA ASN A 5 10.95 12.22 -8.73
C ASN A 5 9.87 11.65 -7.79
N GLY A 6 9.38 10.42 -8.06
CA GLY A 6 8.34 9.80 -7.26
C GLY A 6 6.94 10.33 -7.52
N LEU A 7 5.96 9.79 -6.80
CA LEU A 7 4.57 10.22 -6.86
C LEU A 7 4.42 11.51 -6.03
N ALA A 8 4.03 12.63 -6.65
CA ALA A 8 3.77 13.86 -5.91
C ALA A 8 2.53 13.69 -5.01
N PRO A 9 2.55 14.23 -3.78
CA PRO A 9 1.40 14.10 -2.87
C PRO A 9 0.15 14.78 -3.45
N THR A 10 -1.01 14.18 -3.21
CA THR A 10 -2.30 14.79 -3.54
C THR A 10 -2.59 15.98 -2.62
N GLU A 11 -3.41 16.93 -3.07
CA GLU A 11 -3.85 18.07 -2.26
C GLU A 11 -5.11 17.75 -1.45
N GLU A 12 -5.88 16.73 -1.84
CA GLU A 12 -7.11 16.32 -1.20
C GLU A 12 -7.02 14.87 -0.71
N PHE A 13 -7.44 14.64 0.53
CA PHE A 13 -7.41 13.32 1.18
C PHE A 13 -8.81 12.96 1.65
N ASP A 14 -9.28 11.77 1.29
CA ASP A 14 -10.47 11.18 1.91
C ASP A 14 -10.18 10.82 3.37
N SER A 15 -9.08 10.14 3.60
CA SER A 15 -8.69 9.70 4.93
C SER A 15 -7.18 9.68 5.12
N LEU A 16 -6.77 9.92 6.37
CA LEU A 16 -5.39 9.83 6.80
C LEU A 16 -5.26 8.81 7.93
N ASN A 17 -4.15 8.11 7.96
CA ASN A 17 -3.83 7.16 9.01
C ASN A 17 -2.87 7.80 10.02
N LEU A 18 -3.26 7.77 11.30
CA LEU A 18 -2.43 8.24 12.40
C LEU A 18 -1.95 7.04 13.22
N ARG A 19 -0.74 6.57 12.94
CA ARG A 19 -0.17 5.37 13.57
C ARG A 19 0.66 5.70 14.80
N SER A 20 0.41 4.95 15.87
CA SER A 20 1.19 5.02 17.12
C SER A 20 2.39 4.08 17.15
N ALA A 21 2.76 3.46 16.02
CA ALA A 21 3.92 2.60 15.82
C ALA A 21 4.00 1.33 16.69
N SER A 22 2.93 0.55 16.74
CA SER A 22 2.80 -0.59 17.63
C SER A 22 3.95 -1.62 17.57
N HIS A 23 4.27 -2.17 16.40
CA HIS A 23 5.33 -3.17 16.24
C HIS A 23 6.71 -2.55 16.08
N ASP A 24 6.80 -1.43 15.39
CA ASP A 24 8.03 -0.71 15.12
C ASP A 24 8.72 -0.24 16.40
N MET A 25 7.94 0.20 17.40
CA MET A 25 8.46 0.60 18.71
C MET A 25 8.82 -0.57 19.61
N LYS A 26 7.99 -1.62 19.65
CA LYS A 26 8.10 -2.68 20.65
C LYS A 26 9.17 -3.71 20.32
N THR A 27 9.30 -4.06 19.06
CA THR A 27 10.14 -5.18 18.63
C THR A 27 11.43 -4.76 17.94
N ARG A 28 11.49 -3.59 17.36
CA ARG A 28 12.63 -3.12 16.54
C ARG A 28 13.24 -1.81 17.00
N GLY A 29 12.55 -1.05 17.82
CA GLY A 29 13.06 0.18 18.43
C GLY A 29 13.34 1.35 17.49
N ALA A 30 13.08 1.21 16.19
CA ALA A 30 13.46 2.21 15.20
C ALA A 30 12.41 3.30 14.97
N TYR A 31 11.12 3.00 15.17
CA TYR A 31 9.98 3.91 14.94
C TYR A 31 9.89 4.54 13.54
N MET A 32 10.83 4.24 12.67
CA MET A 32 11.01 4.86 11.35
C MET A 32 10.88 3.88 10.21
N SER A 33 10.74 2.57 10.46
CA SER A 33 10.82 1.55 9.42
C SER A 33 9.81 1.76 8.32
N ASN A 34 8.55 2.01 8.66
CA ASN A 34 7.52 2.27 7.64
C ASN A 34 7.80 3.53 6.82
N ARG A 35 8.18 4.64 7.49
CA ARG A 35 8.51 5.87 6.76
C ARG A 35 9.70 5.68 5.84
N PHE A 36 10.71 4.95 6.31
CA PHE A 36 11.89 4.64 5.49
C PHE A 36 11.53 3.81 4.25
N VAL A 37 10.66 2.81 4.41
CA VAL A 37 10.17 2.00 3.27
C VAL A 37 9.35 2.85 2.31
N ASP A 38 8.37 3.63 2.82
CA ASP A 38 7.56 4.52 2.00
C ASP A 38 8.43 5.51 1.19
N ASP A 39 9.38 6.19 1.86
CA ASP A 39 10.29 7.14 1.20
C ASP A 39 11.17 6.45 0.16
N THR A 40 11.67 5.24 0.47
CA THR A 40 12.48 4.47 -0.48
C THR A 40 11.69 4.09 -1.72
N MET A 41 10.44 3.62 -1.56
CA MET A 41 9.55 3.29 -2.68
C MET A 41 9.27 4.52 -3.54
N LEU A 42 8.98 5.68 -2.92
CA LEU A 42 8.75 6.93 -3.64
C LEU A 42 10.00 7.39 -4.41
N GLU A 43 11.19 7.32 -3.80
CA GLU A 43 12.46 7.68 -4.45
C GLU A 43 12.82 6.73 -5.61
N MET A 44 12.39 5.47 -5.55
CA MET A 44 12.53 4.51 -6.65
C MET A 44 11.53 4.77 -7.79
N GLY A 45 10.61 5.73 -7.63
CA GLY A 45 9.55 6.03 -8.60
C GLY A 45 8.38 5.07 -8.54
N GLY A 46 8.24 4.32 -7.45
CA GLY A 46 7.09 3.49 -7.13
C GLY A 46 5.96 4.27 -6.46
N ILE A 47 5.00 3.54 -5.91
CA ILE A 47 3.83 4.07 -5.23
C ILE A 47 3.96 3.74 -3.75
N ALA A 48 3.88 4.75 -2.90
CA ALA A 48 3.81 4.57 -1.46
C ALA A 48 3.11 5.77 -0.79
N SER A 49 2.76 5.62 0.47
CA SER A 49 2.07 6.67 1.22
C SER A 49 3.01 7.82 1.55
N HIS A 50 2.63 9.04 1.22
CA HIS A 50 3.27 10.22 1.79
C HIS A 50 2.91 10.34 3.27
N GLY A 51 3.83 10.87 4.07
CA GLY A 51 3.58 11.03 5.48
C GLY A 51 4.69 11.77 6.20
N ARG A 52 4.45 12.04 7.47
CA ARG A 52 5.41 12.71 8.35
C ARG A 52 5.13 12.37 9.81
N PHE A 53 6.11 12.54 10.66
CA PHE A 53 5.91 12.46 12.11
C PHE A 53 5.26 13.72 12.64
N VAL A 54 4.30 13.55 13.55
CA VAL A 54 3.56 14.62 14.20
C VAL A 54 3.49 14.40 15.72
N HIS A 55 3.42 15.48 16.48
CA HIS A 55 3.13 15.42 17.91
C HIS A 55 1.63 15.52 18.13
N VAL A 56 1.08 14.59 18.88
CA VAL A 56 -0.36 14.53 19.17
C VAL A 56 -0.63 15.03 20.59
N PHE A 57 -1.59 15.93 20.71
CA PHE A 57 -2.11 16.41 21.97
C PHE A 57 -3.61 16.11 22.05
N ILE A 58 -4.04 15.55 23.17
CA ILE A 58 -5.46 15.25 23.43
C ILE A 58 -5.87 16.10 24.64
N ASN A 59 -6.85 16.99 24.44
CA ASN A 59 -7.30 17.94 25.46
C ASN A 59 -6.14 18.74 26.11
N GLY A 60 -5.16 19.12 25.30
CA GLY A 60 -3.98 19.86 25.75
C GLY A 60 -2.87 19.02 26.37
N ASN A 61 -3.08 17.73 26.60
CA ASN A 61 -2.07 16.83 27.14
C ASN A 61 -1.30 16.16 25.99
N TYR A 62 0.04 16.13 26.10
CA TYR A 62 0.89 15.48 25.13
C TYR A 62 0.66 13.96 25.16
N ASN A 63 0.30 13.39 24.02
CA ASN A 63 -0.02 11.97 23.88
C ASN A 63 1.07 11.17 23.13
N GLY A 64 2.09 11.83 22.63
CA GLY A 64 3.22 11.17 21.97
C GLY A 64 3.45 11.63 20.53
N GLN A 65 4.46 11.01 19.91
CA GLN A 65 4.77 11.17 18.50
C GLN A 65 4.05 10.08 17.69
N TYR A 66 3.44 10.48 16.59
CA TYR A 66 2.69 9.60 15.71
C TYR A 66 3.17 9.76 14.27
N HIS A 67 3.06 8.70 13.47
CA HIS A 67 3.25 8.76 12.03
C HIS A 67 1.91 9.06 11.36
N LEU A 68 1.75 10.28 10.86
CA LEU A 68 0.63 10.71 10.03
C LEU A 68 0.97 10.39 8.57
N ARG A 69 0.15 9.60 7.90
CA ARG A 69 0.35 9.22 6.50
C ARG A 69 -0.96 9.04 5.75
N GLU A 70 -0.89 9.02 4.45
CA GLU A 70 -2.00 8.63 3.59
C GLU A 70 -2.45 7.21 3.92
N ARG A 71 -3.75 6.99 3.83
CA ARG A 71 -4.31 5.66 3.98
C ARG A 71 -4.32 4.96 2.62
N TRP A 72 -3.67 3.81 2.54
CA TRP A 72 -3.65 2.98 1.35
C TRP A 72 -5.02 2.32 1.16
N ASN A 73 -5.82 2.85 0.23
CA ASN A 73 -7.19 2.42 -0.04
C ASN A 73 -7.63 2.80 -1.45
N ALA A 74 -8.87 2.46 -1.83
CA ALA A 74 -9.46 2.79 -3.12
C ALA A 74 -9.50 4.30 -3.39
N ALA A 75 -9.84 5.12 -2.39
CA ALA A 75 -9.91 6.57 -2.53
C ALA A 75 -8.53 7.19 -2.83
N MET A 76 -7.47 6.74 -2.15
CA MET A 76 -6.10 7.17 -2.43
C MET A 76 -5.73 6.86 -3.89
N HIS A 77 -6.01 5.64 -4.37
CA HIS A 77 -5.71 5.27 -5.75
C HIS A 77 -6.49 6.09 -6.76
N ALA A 78 -7.77 6.35 -6.50
CA ALA A 78 -8.58 7.22 -7.33
C ALA A 78 -8.00 8.64 -7.43
N SER A 79 -7.47 9.19 -6.33
CA SER A 79 -6.82 10.50 -6.31
C SER A 79 -5.57 10.58 -7.19
N TYR A 80 -4.80 9.49 -7.27
CA TYR A 80 -3.54 9.46 -8.04
C TYR A 80 -3.71 8.98 -9.49
N PHE A 81 -4.64 8.05 -9.74
CA PHE A 81 -4.82 7.42 -11.06
C PHE A 81 -6.09 7.85 -11.77
N GLY A 82 -6.94 8.62 -11.09
CA GLY A 82 -8.22 9.10 -11.63
C GLY A 82 -9.35 8.08 -11.50
N GLY A 83 -10.54 8.49 -11.92
CA GLY A 83 -11.76 7.72 -11.74
C GLY A 83 -12.40 7.93 -10.36
N SER A 84 -13.36 7.07 -10.01
CA SER A 84 -14.03 7.05 -8.71
C SER A 84 -13.48 5.89 -7.87
N GLU A 85 -13.47 6.05 -6.55
CA GLU A 85 -13.10 5.00 -5.62
C GLU A 85 -13.91 3.70 -5.80
N GLU A 86 -15.17 3.81 -6.23
CA GLU A 86 -16.03 2.66 -6.54
C GLU A 86 -15.49 1.73 -7.64
N HIS A 87 -14.53 2.21 -8.44
CA HIS A 87 -13.90 1.43 -9.50
C HIS A 87 -12.66 0.66 -9.05
N TYR A 88 -12.23 0.84 -7.80
CA TYR A 88 -11.04 0.21 -7.25
C TYR A 88 -11.37 -0.87 -6.24
N ASP A 89 -10.63 -1.95 -6.29
CA ASP A 89 -10.65 -3.00 -5.29
C ASP A 89 -9.38 -2.90 -4.44
N ALA A 90 -9.56 -2.81 -3.13
CA ALA A 90 -8.45 -2.78 -2.17
C ALA A 90 -8.46 -4.04 -1.32
N ILE A 91 -7.39 -4.80 -1.41
CA ILE A 91 -7.26 -6.13 -0.84
C ILE A 91 -6.23 -6.12 0.29
N ASN A 92 -6.55 -6.75 1.39
CA ASN A 92 -5.63 -7.00 2.50
C ASN A 92 -5.44 -8.50 2.69
N ARG A 93 -4.21 -8.93 2.83
CA ARG A 93 -3.85 -10.29 3.21
C ARG A 93 -3.24 -10.28 4.60
N ASN A 94 -3.93 -10.92 5.52
CA ASN A 94 -3.54 -10.98 6.93
C ASN A 94 -2.25 -11.80 7.15
N ASP A 95 -1.55 -11.53 8.25
CA ASP A 95 -0.28 -12.10 8.71
C ASP A 95 -0.13 -13.61 8.65
N ASN A 96 -1.22 -14.30 8.80
CA ASN A 96 -1.25 -15.74 8.63
C ASN A 96 -1.57 -16.02 7.17
N PHE A 97 -0.55 -16.30 6.36
CA PHE A 97 -0.68 -16.78 4.97
C PHE A 97 -1.69 -17.92 4.76
N GLN A 98 -2.35 -18.34 5.83
CA GLN A 98 -3.40 -19.36 5.86
C GLN A 98 -4.82 -18.79 5.72
N GLN A 99 -5.00 -17.45 5.77
CA GLN A 99 -6.32 -16.84 5.55
C GLN A 99 -6.39 -16.26 4.14
N ASP A 100 -7.55 -16.43 3.51
CA ASP A 100 -7.84 -15.83 2.22
C ASP A 100 -7.72 -14.32 2.29
N ALA A 101 -7.22 -13.72 1.22
CA ALA A 101 -7.20 -12.27 1.04
C ALA A 101 -8.62 -11.71 1.17
N LYS A 102 -8.78 -10.56 1.81
CA LYS A 102 -10.08 -9.90 1.99
C LYS A 102 -10.07 -8.51 1.38
N ALA A 103 -11.12 -8.18 0.64
CA ALA A 103 -11.36 -6.81 0.25
C ALA A 103 -11.77 -5.98 1.48
N PHE A 104 -11.15 -4.82 1.66
CA PHE A 104 -11.61 -3.81 2.61
C PHE A 104 -12.28 -2.63 1.90
N ASP A 105 -12.03 -2.46 0.59
CA ASP A 105 -12.82 -1.63 -0.32
C ASP A 105 -13.10 -2.44 -1.59
N GLY A 106 -14.25 -2.18 -2.24
CA GLY A 106 -14.66 -2.89 -3.44
C GLY A 106 -15.00 -4.36 -3.19
N ASN A 107 -14.50 -5.25 -4.05
CA ASN A 107 -14.76 -6.69 -3.98
C ASN A 107 -13.49 -7.52 -4.29
N GLN A 108 -13.60 -8.85 -4.21
CA GLN A 108 -12.48 -9.77 -4.41
C GLN A 108 -12.42 -10.40 -5.81
N ASP A 109 -13.35 -10.07 -6.69
CA ASP A 109 -13.50 -10.85 -7.92
C ASP A 109 -12.30 -10.69 -8.84
N TYR A 110 -11.79 -9.47 -8.97
CA TYR A 110 -10.59 -9.21 -9.75
C TYR A 110 -9.36 -9.85 -9.10
N TRP A 111 -9.23 -9.82 -7.77
CA TRP A 111 -8.14 -10.49 -7.07
C TRP A 111 -8.15 -12.00 -7.26
N LYS A 112 -9.30 -12.66 -7.18
CA LYS A 112 -9.45 -14.09 -7.44
C LYS A 112 -9.07 -14.47 -8.87
N GLU A 113 -9.34 -13.60 -9.84
CA GLU A 113 -8.87 -13.77 -11.21
C GLU A 113 -7.34 -13.75 -11.28
N VAL A 114 -6.70 -12.77 -10.62
CA VAL A 114 -5.23 -12.68 -10.52
C VAL A 114 -4.65 -13.91 -9.83
N GLU A 115 -5.23 -14.37 -8.72
CA GLU A 115 -4.79 -15.61 -8.05
C GLU A 115 -4.91 -16.86 -8.94
N LYS A 116 -5.91 -16.90 -9.80
CA LYS A 116 -6.05 -18.00 -10.78
C LYS A 116 -4.97 -17.93 -11.86
N LEU A 117 -4.71 -16.74 -12.40
CA LEU A 117 -3.67 -16.51 -13.40
C LEU A 117 -2.27 -16.84 -12.86
N ALA A 118 -2.02 -16.56 -11.59
CA ALA A 118 -0.76 -16.89 -10.92
C ALA A 118 -0.47 -18.39 -10.81
N LYS A 119 -1.47 -19.24 -11.03
CA LYS A 119 -1.34 -20.73 -11.03
C LYS A 119 -1.14 -21.32 -12.42
N GLU A 120 -1.19 -20.52 -13.48
CA GLU A 120 -0.95 -20.97 -14.85
C GLU A 120 0.53 -21.38 -15.05
N PRO A 121 0.83 -22.24 -16.04
CA PRO A 121 2.21 -22.71 -16.32
C PRO A 121 3.21 -21.58 -16.63
N SER A 122 2.73 -20.47 -17.20
CA SER A 122 3.52 -19.26 -17.49
C SER A 122 2.93 -18.04 -16.73
N PRO A 123 3.03 -17.99 -15.40
CA PRO A 123 2.33 -16.98 -14.60
C PRO A 123 2.76 -15.54 -14.92
N TRP A 124 4.00 -15.34 -15.34
CA TRP A 124 4.51 -14.01 -15.71
C TRP A 124 3.79 -13.41 -16.90
N GLU A 125 3.57 -14.21 -17.94
CA GLU A 125 2.86 -13.78 -19.13
C GLU A 125 1.38 -13.54 -18.83
N ALA A 126 0.78 -14.42 -18.02
CA ALA A 126 -0.62 -14.32 -17.64
C ALA A 126 -0.92 -13.10 -16.74
N LEU A 127 0.02 -12.70 -15.89
CA LEU A 127 -0.14 -11.59 -14.95
C LEU A 127 0.14 -10.21 -15.56
N GLN A 128 0.74 -10.16 -16.77
CA GLN A 128 0.99 -8.87 -17.42
C GLN A 128 -0.31 -8.11 -17.65
N GLY A 129 -0.33 -6.84 -17.22
CA GLY A 129 -1.51 -5.97 -17.29
C GLY A 129 -2.51 -6.15 -16.13
N HIS A 130 -2.38 -7.21 -15.31
CA HIS A 130 -3.18 -7.40 -14.11
C HIS A 130 -2.45 -7.01 -12.83
N VAL A 131 -1.12 -7.13 -12.84
CA VAL A 131 -0.23 -6.78 -11.73
C VAL A 131 0.87 -5.88 -12.27
N ASP A 132 1.18 -4.80 -11.57
CA ASP A 132 2.39 -4.05 -11.82
C ASP A 132 3.59 -4.84 -11.26
N LEU A 133 4.22 -5.61 -12.13
CA LEU A 133 5.31 -6.50 -11.75
C LEU A 133 6.55 -5.74 -11.26
N LYS A 134 6.78 -4.52 -11.78
CA LYS A 134 7.89 -3.68 -11.30
C LYS A 134 7.62 -3.25 -9.87
N ASP A 135 6.43 -2.71 -9.60
CA ASP A 135 6.01 -2.29 -8.27
C ASP A 135 6.05 -3.46 -7.27
N TYR A 136 5.57 -4.64 -7.69
CA TYR A 136 5.64 -5.85 -6.87
C TYR A 136 7.08 -6.23 -6.48
N TYR A 137 8.04 -6.16 -7.42
CA TYR A 137 9.44 -6.44 -7.09
C TYR A 137 10.05 -5.39 -6.17
N GLU A 138 9.77 -4.13 -6.40
CA GLU A 138 10.22 -3.02 -5.54
C GLU A 138 9.68 -3.19 -4.13
N PHE A 139 8.39 -3.51 -3.99
CA PHE A 139 7.77 -3.86 -2.71
C PHE A 139 8.48 -5.03 -2.03
N MET A 140 8.69 -6.15 -2.75
CA MET A 140 9.36 -7.34 -2.20
C MET A 140 10.80 -7.05 -1.76
N MET A 141 11.54 -6.24 -2.49
CA MET A 141 12.90 -5.85 -2.11
C MET A 141 12.91 -4.97 -0.86
N THR A 142 12.04 -3.99 -0.76
CA THR A 142 11.94 -3.11 0.40
C THR A 142 11.41 -3.86 1.62
N TRP A 143 10.44 -4.75 1.44
CA TRP A 143 9.88 -5.60 2.49
C TRP A 143 10.93 -6.56 3.06
N SER A 144 11.72 -7.22 2.21
CA SER A 144 12.77 -8.14 2.63
C SER A 144 13.92 -7.44 3.35
N SER A 145 14.18 -6.17 3.07
CA SER A 145 15.30 -5.42 3.65
C SER A 145 15.01 -4.79 5.01
N GLY A 146 13.82 -4.88 5.55
CA GLY A 146 13.61 -4.37 6.90
C GLY A 146 12.19 -4.13 7.36
N ASN A 147 11.22 -4.23 6.50
CA ASN A 147 9.83 -4.10 6.91
C ASN A 147 9.33 -5.43 7.48
N SER A 148 8.79 -5.38 8.68
CA SER A 148 8.26 -6.55 9.38
C SER A 148 6.78 -6.53 9.55
N GLU A 149 6.11 -5.57 8.98
CA GLU A 149 4.66 -5.63 8.99
C GLU A 149 4.24 -6.66 7.96
N SER A 150 3.57 -7.67 8.44
CA SER A 150 3.22 -8.89 7.74
C SER A 150 1.93 -8.75 6.94
N GLU A 151 1.43 -7.54 6.78
CA GLU A 151 0.24 -7.25 5.99
C GLU A 151 0.64 -6.74 4.61
N MET A 152 0.34 -7.51 3.59
CA MET A 152 0.41 -7.07 2.21
C MET A 152 -0.94 -6.49 1.82
N GLN A 153 -0.94 -5.27 1.35
CA GLN A 153 -2.10 -4.64 0.75
C GLN A 153 -1.89 -4.49 -0.75
N ALA A 154 -2.95 -4.65 -1.51
CA ALA A 154 -2.93 -4.47 -2.95
C ALA A 154 -4.17 -3.68 -3.40
N VAL A 155 -4.00 -2.72 -4.30
CA VAL A 155 -5.10 -1.95 -4.87
C VAL A 155 -4.98 -1.91 -6.38
N GLY A 156 -6.09 -2.15 -7.07
CA GLY A 156 -6.17 -2.13 -8.53
C GLY A 156 -7.59 -1.90 -9.02
N SER A 157 -7.74 -1.74 -10.32
CA SER A 157 -9.04 -1.56 -10.96
C SER A 157 -9.13 -2.28 -12.29
N LYS A 158 -9.96 -3.29 -12.37
CA LYS A 158 -10.28 -3.98 -13.63
C LYS A 158 -11.01 -3.06 -14.60
N THR A 159 -11.96 -2.28 -14.09
CA THR A 159 -12.80 -1.37 -14.89
C THR A 159 -12.00 -0.28 -15.58
N LEU A 160 -11.00 0.28 -14.89
CA LEU A 160 -10.14 1.34 -15.41
C LEU A 160 -8.85 0.82 -16.06
N GLY A 161 -8.64 -0.50 -16.05
CA GLY A 161 -7.39 -1.12 -16.54
C GLY A 161 -6.16 -0.72 -15.72
N VAL A 162 -6.33 -0.42 -14.45
CA VAL A 162 -5.22 -0.14 -13.51
C VAL A 162 -4.79 -1.45 -12.87
N PRO A 163 -3.55 -1.92 -13.14
CA PRO A 163 -3.04 -3.15 -12.55
C PRO A 163 -2.89 -3.01 -11.04
N PHE A 164 -2.92 -4.15 -10.31
CA PHE A 164 -2.66 -4.14 -8.88
C PHE A 164 -1.24 -3.64 -8.58
N THR A 165 -1.16 -2.70 -7.67
CA THR A 165 0.06 -2.21 -7.02
C THR A 165 0.07 -2.61 -5.56
N PHE A 166 1.24 -2.72 -4.94
CA PHE A 166 1.44 -3.37 -3.64
C PHE A 166 2.03 -2.43 -2.60
N TYR A 167 1.58 -2.65 -1.36
CA TYR A 167 2.01 -1.91 -0.19
C TYR A 167 2.17 -2.81 1.04
#